data_396099084454230ead85e7fd9b11ae22
#
_entry.id   396099084454230ead85e7fd9b11ae22
#
_cell.length_a   1.000
_cell.length_b   1.000
_cell.length_c   1.000
_cell.angle_alpha   90.00
_cell.angle_beta   90.00
_cell.angle_gamma   90.00
#
_symmetry.space_group_name_H-M   'P 1'
#
loop_
_entity.id
_entity.type
_entity.pdbx_description
1 polymer ?
#
loop_
_entity_poly.entity_id
_entity_poly.type
_entity_poly.pdbx_seq_one_letter_code
_entity_poly.pdbx_strand_id
1 'polypeptide(L)'
;MTPPADLPSHTVHIIGAGLAGSEAAWQVASHGVRVVLHEMRPVRGTEAHVTDACAELVCSNSFRSDDASTNAVGLLHAELRRLDSLIMRAADANKVPAGGALAVDRHGFSATVQAALEQHPLIELRREEVQGLPPADWRNVIVATGPLTRPRTASMSRSDRAQRALRRR
;
A
#
# COMPACT_ATOMS: atom_id res chain seq x y z
N MET A 1 -23.35 -11.58 17.00
CA MET A 1 -22.27 -11.27 16.03
C MET A 1 -21.68 -12.61 15.61
N THR A 2 -21.96 -13.04 14.38
CA THR A 2 -21.37 -14.26 13.82
C THR A 2 -19.88 -14.01 13.61
N PRO A 3 -18.95 -14.88 14.06
CA PRO A 3 -17.54 -14.73 13.75
C PRO A 3 -17.37 -14.73 12.23
N PRO A 4 -16.43 -13.96 11.68
CA PRO A 4 -16.17 -13.97 10.26
C PRO A 4 -15.80 -15.40 9.83
N ALA A 5 -16.38 -15.85 8.72
CA ALA A 5 -16.10 -17.15 8.13
C ALA A 5 -14.57 -17.31 7.99
N ASP A 6 -14.05 -18.50 8.31
CA ASP A 6 -12.61 -18.83 8.17
C ASP A 6 -12.10 -18.37 6.81
N LEU A 7 -11.15 -17.44 6.84
CA LEU A 7 -10.51 -16.96 5.61
C LEU A 7 -9.73 -18.13 4.98
N PRO A 8 -9.77 -18.28 3.64
CA PRO A 8 -9.00 -19.32 2.96
C PRO A 8 -7.54 -19.30 3.39
N SER A 9 -6.91 -20.47 3.49
CA SER A 9 -5.51 -20.66 3.92
C SER A 9 -4.47 -19.86 3.11
N HIS A 10 -4.89 -19.27 1.99
CA HIS A 10 -4.07 -18.45 1.08
C HIS A 10 -4.36 -16.96 1.14
N THR A 11 -5.05 -16.48 2.16
CA THR A 11 -5.27 -15.04 2.35
C THR A 11 -3.95 -14.33 2.68
N VAL A 12 -3.71 -13.18 2.05
CA VAL A 12 -2.60 -12.28 2.35
C VAL A 12 -3.12 -11.09 3.14
N HIS A 13 -2.55 -10.85 4.31
CA HIS A 13 -2.80 -9.66 5.12
C HIS A 13 -1.78 -8.58 4.79
N ILE A 14 -2.24 -7.38 4.49
CA ILE A 14 -1.38 -6.23 4.18
C ILE A 14 -1.65 -5.14 5.19
N ILE A 15 -0.61 -4.66 5.88
CA ILE A 15 -0.74 -3.66 6.93
C ILE A 15 -0.24 -2.30 6.41
N GLY A 16 -1.16 -1.35 6.28
CA GLY A 16 -0.95 -0.01 5.74
C GLY A 16 -1.41 0.12 4.28
N ALA A 17 -2.38 1.01 4.04
CA ALA A 17 -2.91 1.32 2.70
C ALA A 17 -2.29 2.60 2.11
N GLY A 18 -0.98 2.83 2.33
CA GLY A 18 -0.18 3.80 1.59
C GLY A 18 0.07 3.34 0.15
N LEU A 19 0.94 4.05 -0.58
CA LEU A 19 1.27 3.70 -1.98
C LEU A 19 1.69 2.23 -2.13
N ALA A 20 2.64 1.78 -1.29
CA ALA A 20 3.17 0.42 -1.36
C ALA A 20 2.14 -0.66 -1.01
N GLY A 21 1.33 -0.44 0.05
CA GLY A 21 0.33 -1.41 0.47
C GLY A 21 -0.85 -1.50 -0.49
N SER A 22 -1.27 -0.37 -1.05
CA SER A 22 -2.31 -0.32 -2.09
C SER A 22 -1.87 -1.04 -3.35
N GLU A 23 -0.63 -0.82 -3.81
CA GLU A 23 -0.06 -1.54 -4.95
C GLU A 23 0.06 -3.04 -4.67
N ALA A 24 0.57 -3.42 -3.50
CA ALA A 24 0.70 -4.83 -3.12
C ALA A 24 -0.66 -5.53 -3.07
N ALA A 25 -1.69 -4.86 -2.51
CA ALA A 25 -3.04 -5.40 -2.48
C ALA A 25 -3.61 -5.64 -3.88
N TRP A 26 -3.41 -4.66 -4.77
CA TRP A 26 -3.83 -4.76 -6.16
C TRP A 26 -3.15 -5.92 -6.87
N GLN A 27 -1.83 -6.01 -6.79
CA GLN A 27 -1.07 -7.04 -7.49
C GLN A 27 -1.42 -8.45 -6.98
N VAL A 28 -1.49 -8.64 -5.65
CA VAL A 28 -1.85 -9.94 -5.06
C VAL A 28 -3.26 -10.35 -5.48
N ALA A 29 -4.22 -9.44 -5.44
CA ALA A 29 -5.61 -9.72 -5.81
C ALA A 29 -5.78 -9.98 -7.32
N SER A 30 -5.05 -9.24 -8.17
CA SER A 30 -5.04 -9.45 -9.62
C SER A 30 -4.50 -10.84 -10.03
N HIS A 31 -3.70 -11.48 -9.16
CA HIS A 31 -3.26 -12.86 -9.32
C HIS A 31 -4.20 -13.89 -8.67
N GLY A 32 -5.43 -13.49 -8.33
CA GLY A 32 -6.47 -14.40 -7.82
C GLY A 32 -6.35 -14.74 -6.35
N VAL A 33 -5.51 -14.05 -5.58
CA VAL A 33 -5.30 -14.30 -4.15
C VAL A 33 -6.11 -13.31 -3.32
N ARG A 34 -6.84 -13.81 -2.31
CA ARG A 34 -7.62 -12.97 -1.40
C ARG A 34 -6.70 -12.10 -0.53
N VAL A 35 -7.08 -10.84 -0.38
CA VAL A 35 -6.35 -9.83 0.40
C VAL A 35 -7.23 -9.26 1.50
N VAL A 36 -6.67 -9.10 2.69
CA VAL A 36 -7.20 -8.22 3.73
C VAL A 36 -6.22 -7.06 3.89
N LEU A 37 -6.65 -5.87 3.48
CA LEU A 37 -5.85 -4.65 3.58
C LEU A 37 -6.27 -3.87 4.83
N HIS A 38 -5.36 -3.75 5.80
CA HIS A 38 -5.57 -3.06 7.06
C HIS A 38 -5.05 -1.63 6.98
N GLU A 39 -5.93 -0.66 7.23
CA GLU A 39 -5.57 0.76 7.28
C GLU A 39 -6.11 1.38 8.57
N MET A 40 -5.23 1.99 9.34
CA MET A 40 -5.59 2.54 10.64
C MET A 40 -6.45 3.80 10.59
N ARG A 41 -6.43 4.56 9.48
CA ARG A 41 -7.28 5.75 9.31
C ARG A 41 -8.71 5.35 8.88
N PRO A 42 -9.73 6.00 9.37
CA PRO A 42 -9.78 7.17 10.25
C PRO A 42 -9.68 6.86 11.74
N VAL A 43 -9.69 5.57 12.15
CA VAL A 43 -9.68 5.18 13.58
C VAL A 43 -8.50 5.82 14.28
N ARG A 44 -7.38 5.94 13.59
CA ARG A 44 -6.19 6.61 14.07
C ARG A 44 -5.47 7.38 12.95
N GLY A 45 -5.31 8.68 13.15
CA GLY A 45 -4.57 9.55 12.26
C GLY A 45 -3.06 9.51 12.48
N THR A 46 -2.32 10.17 11.58
CA THR A 46 -0.90 10.52 11.74
C THR A 46 -0.74 12.02 11.57
N GLU A 47 0.40 12.56 11.98
CA GLU A 47 0.69 14.00 11.83
C GLU A 47 0.83 14.45 10.37
N ALA A 48 1.13 13.55 9.44
CA ALA A 48 1.37 13.87 8.04
C ALA A 48 0.15 13.70 7.13
N HIS A 49 -0.79 12.81 7.51
CA HIS A 49 -1.98 12.55 6.71
C HIS A 49 -3.12 13.52 7.07
N VAL A 50 -3.80 14.01 6.07
CA VAL A 50 -4.91 14.98 6.20
C VAL A 50 -6.25 14.31 5.91
N THR A 51 -6.24 13.20 5.15
CA THR A 51 -7.44 12.46 4.73
C THR A 51 -7.39 11.00 5.18
N ASP A 52 -8.53 10.30 5.03
CA ASP A 52 -8.64 8.88 5.28
C ASP A 52 -8.40 8.03 4.01
N ALA A 53 -8.12 8.69 2.89
CA ALA A 53 -7.97 8.04 1.60
C ALA A 53 -6.74 7.12 1.54
N CYS A 54 -6.88 5.98 0.86
CA CYS A 54 -5.75 5.14 0.52
C CYS A 54 -4.77 5.87 -0.39
N ALA A 55 -3.49 5.53 -0.32
CA ALA A 55 -2.42 6.08 -1.16
C ALA A 55 -2.32 7.63 -1.13
N GLU A 56 -2.63 8.26 0.00
CA GLU A 56 -2.51 9.71 0.14
C GLU A 56 -1.08 10.20 -0.10
N LEU A 57 -0.92 11.21 -0.96
CA LEU A 57 0.36 11.86 -1.26
C LEU A 57 0.63 12.98 -0.25
N VAL A 58 1.42 12.72 0.78
CA VAL A 58 1.64 13.66 1.89
C VAL A 58 2.71 14.72 1.62
N CYS A 59 3.78 14.40 0.87
CA CYS A 59 4.91 15.32 0.66
C CYS A 59 4.80 16.12 -0.64
N SER A 60 4.52 15.46 -1.75
CA SER A 60 4.49 16.04 -3.10
C SER A 60 3.41 15.37 -3.92
N ASN A 61 2.86 16.10 -4.89
CA ASN A 61 1.98 15.53 -5.91
C ASN A 61 2.73 15.09 -7.17
N SER A 62 4.06 15.07 -7.13
CA SER A 62 4.92 14.69 -8.26
C SER A 62 5.60 13.36 -8.02
N PHE A 63 5.50 12.48 -9.00
CA PHE A 63 6.27 11.24 -9.11
C PHE A 63 7.61 11.44 -9.84
N ARG A 64 8.05 12.69 -10.01
CA ARG A 64 9.29 13.11 -10.69
C ARG A 64 9.21 12.91 -12.22
N SER A 65 10.37 12.70 -12.87
CA SER A 65 10.45 12.56 -14.32
C SER A 65 9.66 11.34 -14.84
N ASP A 66 8.96 11.53 -15.95
CA ASP A 66 8.24 10.46 -16.66
C ASP A 66 8.93 10.04 -17.98
N ASP A 67 10.15 10.54 -18.21
CA ASP A 67 10.96 10.20 -19.39
C ASP A 67 11.72 8.90 -19.16
N ALA A 68 11.26 7.82 -19.77
CA ALA A 68 11.86 6.50 -19.68
C ALA A 68 13.18 6.37 -20.46
N SER A 69 13.47 7.30 -21.37
CA SER A 69 14.66 7.22 -22.25
C SER A 69 15.90 7.81 -21.60
N THR A 70 15.76 8.81 -20.75
CA THR A 70 16.86 9.56 -20.17
C THR A 70 16.91 9.56 -18.65
N ASN A 71 15.87 9.03 -17.98
CA ASN A 71 15.74 9.10 -16.53
C ASN A 71 15.33 7.76 -15.91
N ALA A 72 16.09 7.33 -14.89
CA ALA A 72 15.84 6.05 -14.22
C ALA A 72 14.45 5.98 -13.56
N VAL A 73 13.90 7.11 -13.05
CA VAL A 73 12.55 7.14 -12.49
C VAL A 73 11.51 6.96 -13.58
N GLY A 74 11.69 7.61 -14.74
CA GLY A 74 10.82 7.42 -15.90
C GLY A 74 10.85 5.99 -16.42
N LEU A 75 12.02 5.34 -16.43
CA LEU A 75 12.14 3.92 -16.78
C LEU A 75 11.36 3.04 -15.78
N LEU A 76 11.51 3.30 -14.47
CA LEU A 76 10.72 2.58 -13.45
C LEU A 76 9.20 2.74 -13.67
N HIS A 77 8.75 3.94 -14.01
CA HIS A 77 7.32 4.16 -14.34
C HIS A 77 6.88 3.32 -15.55
N ALA A 78 7.70 3.25 -16.59
CA ALA A 78 7.41 2.45 -17.76
C ALA A 78 7.35 0.95 -17.45
N GLU A 79 8.23 0.45 -16.60
CA GLU A 79 8.21 -0.93 -16.11
C GLU A 79 6.97 -1.23 -15.27
N LEU A 80 6.63 -0.35 -14.32
CA LEU A 80 5.43 -0.48 -13.49
C LEU A 80 4.15 -0.46 -14.34
N ARG A 81 4.07 0.38 -15.38
CA ARG A 81 2.93 0.37 -16.32
C ARG A 81 2.79 -0.98 -17.03
N ARG A 82 3.90 -1.63 -17.41
CA ARG A 82 3.89 -2.97 -18.01
C ARG A 82 3.42 -4.07 -17.03
N LEU A 83 3.59 -3.83 -15.74
CA LEU A 83 3.12 -4.71 -14.67
C LEU A 83 1.68 -4.40 -14.21
N ASP A 84 0.96 -3.56 -14.94
CA ASP A 84 -0.44 -3.19 -14.65
C ASP A 84 -0.60 -2.53 -13.26
N SER A 85 0.39 -1.71 -12.87
CA SER A 85 0.40 -1.02 -11.58
C SER A 85 -0.84 -0.16 -11.39
N LEU A 86 -1.53 -0.35 -10.27
CA LEU A 86 -2.66 0.49 -9.86
C LEU A 86 -2.21 1.94 -9.66
N ILE A 87 -1.05 2.14 -9.02
CA ILE A 87 -0.50 3.46 -8.73
C ILE A 87 -0.23 4.21 -10.03
N MET A 88 0.40 3.56 -11.02
CA MET A 88 0.66 4.21 -12.31
C MET A 88 -0.62 4.49 -13.09
N ARG A 89 -1.57 3.58 -13.09
CA ARG A 89 -2.88 3.78 -13.73
C ARG A 89 -3.64 4.95 -13.13
N ALA A 90 -3.66 5.06 -11.80
CA ALA A 90 -4.28 6.17 -11.10
C ALA A 90 -3.54 7.50 -11.36
N ALA A 91 -2.20 7.47 -11.42
CA ALA A 91 -1.40 8.65 -11.73
C ALA A 91 -1.65 9.16 -13.16
N ASP A 92 -1.67 8.27 -14.13
CA ASP A 92 -1.95 8.62 -15.53
C ASP A 92 -3.36 9.19 -15.72
N ALA A 93 -4.36 8.65 -15.01
CA ALA A 93 -5.74 9.12 -15.05
C ALA A 93 -5.95 10.51 -14.41
N ASN A 94 -5.06 10.91 -13.49
CA ASN A 94 -5.16 12.17 -12.74
C ASN A 94 -3.99 13.11 -13.02
N LYS A 95 -3.29 12.94 -14.14
CA LYS A 95 -2.14 13.73 -14.54
C LYS A 95 -2.51 15.21 -14.73
N VAL A 96 -1.67 16.10 -14.19
CA VAL A 96 -1.75 17.54 -14.41
C VAL A 96 -0.52 18.05 -15.16
N PRO A 97 -0.60 19.17 -15.90
CA PRO A 97 0.53 19.73 -16.63
C PRO A 97 1.71 20.04 -15.71
N ALA A 98 2.88 19.44 -15.96
CA ALA A 98 4.09 19.63 -15.17
C ALA A 98 5.38 19.43 -16.01
N GLY A 99 5.36 19.78 -17.29
CA GLY A 99 6.48 19.55 -18.21
C GLY A 99 6.80 18.07 -18.36
N GLY A 100 8.06 17.68 -18.14
CA GLY A 100 8.52 16.28 -18.22
C GLY A 100 8.26 15.45 -16.94
N ALA A 101 7.63 16.04 -15.92
CA ALA A 101 7.32 15.32 -14.68
C ALA A 101 5.91 14.70 -14.72
N LEU A 102 5.75 13.58 -14.04
CA LEU A 102 4.44 13.02 -13.74
C LEU A 102 3.92 13.65 -12.44
N ALA A 103 3.12 14.69 -12.56
CA ALA A 103 2.40 15.30 -11.44
C ALA A 103 0.91 15.03 -11.55
N VAL A 104 0.23 14.93 -10.41
CA VAL A 104 -1.17 14.52 -10.34
C VAL A 104 -2.02 15.46 -9.48
N ASP A 105 -3.31 15.49 -9.72
CA ASP A 105 -4.27 15.93 -8.72
C ASP A 105 -4.29 14.94 -7.56
N ARG A 106 -3.96 15.39 -6.34
CA ARG A 106 -3.81 14.51 -5.17
C ARG A 106 -5.10 13.82 -4.78
N HIS A 107 -6.21 14.57 -4.80
CA HIS A 107 -7.49 14.03 -4.36
C HIS A 107 -8.06 13.05 -5.39
N GLY A 108 -8.01 13.40 -6.67
CA GLY A 108 -8.42 12.51 -7.74
C GLY A 108 -7.59 11.23 -7.78
N PHE A 109 -6.27 11.34 -7.59
CA PHE A 109 -5.37 10.18 -7.52
C PHE A 109 -5.77 9.22 -6.38
N SER A 110 -5.86 9.72 -5.14
CA SER A 110 -6.21 8.88 -3.99
C SER A 110 -7.61 8.29 -4.11
N ALA A 111 -8.58 9.06 -4.61
CA ALA A 111 -9.94 8.58 -4.85
C ALA A 111 -9.97 7.45 -5.90
N THR A 112 -9.18 7.58 -6.98
CA THR A 112 -9.06 6.54 -8.00
C THR A 112 -8.47 5.24 -7.43
N VAL A 113 -7.41 5.34 -6.62
CA VAL A 113 -6.81 4.18 -5.95
C VAL A 113 -7.79 3.53 -5.00
N GLN A 114 -8.43 4.30 -4.13
CA GLN A 114 -9.38 3.78 -3.16
C GLN A 114 -10.57 3.08 -3.84
N ALA A 115 -11.17 3.71 -4.84
CA ALA A 115 -12.28 3.12 -5.58
C ALA A 115 -11.91 1.78 -6.23
N ALA A 116 -10.70 1.67 -6.80
CA ALA A 116 -10.22 0.42 -7.39
C ALA A 116 -10.06 -0.69 -6.35
N LEU A 117 -9.53 -0.37 -5.16
CA LEU A 117 -9.36 -1.33 -4.07
C LEU A 117 -10.71 -1.80 -3.51
N GLU A 118 -11.65 -0.87 -3.28
CA GLU A 118 -12.98 -1.17 -2.72
C GLU A 118 -13.87 -1.96 -3.69
N GLN A 119 -13.70 -1.76 -4.99
CA GLN A 119 -14.46 -2.47 -6.03
C GLN A 119 -13.88 -3.86 -6.36
N HIS A 120 -12.66 -4.16 -5.92
CA HIS A 120 -12.04 -5.43 -6.27
C HIS A 120 -12.59 -6.58 -5.42
N PRO A 121 -13.16 -7.65 -6.04
CA PRO A 121 -13.89 -8.70 -5.30
C PRO A 121 -13.02 -9.53 -4.34
N LEU A 122 -11.70 -9.51 -4.50
CA LEU A 122 -10.75 -10.23 -3.67
C LEU A 122 -10.06 -9.35 -2.63
N ILE A 123 -10.36 -8.05 -2.55
CA ILE A 123 -9.79 -7.13 -1.57
C ILE A 123 -10.83 -6.75 -0.54
N GLU A 124 -10.54 -7.04 0.72
CA GLU A 124 -11.30 -6.57 1.87
C GLU A 124 -10.52 -5.44 2.56
N LEU A 125 -11.02 -4.20 2.47
CA LEU A 125 -10.40 -3.05 3.15
C LEU A 125 -10.97 -2.95 4.58
N ARG A 126 -10.11 -3.12 5.58
CA ARG A 126 -10.44 -2.98 7.00
C ARG A 126 -9.84 -1.71 7.58
N ARG A 127 -10.71 -0.86 8.12
CA ARG A 127 -10.33 0.38 8.80
C ARG A 127 -10.06 0.09 10.28
N GLU A 128 -8.86 -0.43 10.57
CA GLU A 128 -8.44 -0.81 11.92
C GLU A 128 -6.91 -0.67 12.10
N GLU A 129 -6.48 -0.40 13.32
CA GLU A 129 -5.05 -0.40 13.67
C GLU A 129 -4.61 -1.81 14.06
N VAL A 130 -3.66 -2.39 13.33
CA VAL A 130 -2.97 -3.61 13.75
C VAL A 130 -1.90 -3.23 14.76
N GLN A 131 -2.17 -3.52 16.04
CA GLN A 131 -1.25 -3.19 17.12
C GLN A 131 -0.24 -4.30 17.37
N GLY A 132 1.03 -3.94 17.36
CA GLY A 132 2.08 -4.89 17.69
C GLY A 132 2.45 -5.82 16.53
N LEU A 133 2.78 -7.09 16.83
CA LEU A 133 3.02 -8.13 15.82
C LEU A 133 1.69 -8.58 15.21
N PRO A 134 1.69 -8.90 13.92
CA PRO A 134 0.55 -9.58 13.33
C PRO A 134 0.20 -10.85 14.11
N PRO A 135 -1.08 -11.21 14.22
CA PRO A 135 -1.52 -12.47 14.81
C PRO A 135 -0.77 -13.67 14.22
N ALA A 136 -0.44 -14.66 15.05
CA ALA A 136 0.39 -15.80 14.64
C ALA A 136 -0.29 -16.72 13.61
N ASP A 137 -1.60 -16.64 13.50
CA ASP A 137 -2.44 -17.36 12.53
C ASP A 137 -2.44 -16.70 11.13
N TRP A 138 -1.99 -15.44 11.02
CA TRP A 138 -1.79 -14.80 9.73
C TRP A 138 -0.52 -15.34 9.06
N ARG A 139 -0.68 -16.30 8.19
CA ARG A 139 0.45 -17.00 7.56
C ARG A 139 1.21 -16.14 6.56
N ASN A 140 0.51 -15.27 5.82
CA ASN A 140 1.08 -14.43 4.78
C ASN A 140 0.81 -12.97 5.14
N VAL A 141 1.87 -12.23 5.48
CA VAL A 141 1.76 -10.83 5.90
C VAL A 141 2.76 -9.96 5.16
N ILE A 142 2.27 -8.87 4.59
CA ILE A 142 3.07 -7.78 4.04
C ILE A 142 2.93 -6.58 4.98
N VAL A 143 4.05 -6.08 5.51
CA VAL A 143 4.08 -4.86 6.32
C VAL A 143 4.50 -3.70 5.43
N ALA A 144 3.55 -2.80 5.16
CA ALA A 144 3.70 -1.65 4.26
C ALA A 144 3.35 -0.31 4.96
N THR A 145 3.65 -0.22 6.25
CA THR A 145 3.30 0.92 7.12
C THR A 145 4.09 2.20 6.83
N GLY A 146 5.12 2.12 5.98
CA GLY A 146 5.94 3.27 5.59
C GLY A 146 6.79 3.87 6.72
N PRO A 147 7.35 5.07 6.51
CA PRO A 147 8.27 5.71 7.45
C PRO A 147 7.57 6.23 8.73
N LEU A 148 6.27 6.44 8.69
CA LEU A 148 5.46 6.93 9.81
C LEU A 148 4.95 5.80 10.71
N THR A 149 5.55 4.62 10.60
CA THR A 149 5.27 3.48 11.47
C THR A 149 5.48 3.85 12.93
N ARG A 150 4.53 3.50 13.77
CA ARG A 150 4.61 3.80 15.20
C ARG A 150 5.79 3.10 15.86
N PRO A 151 6.38 3.70 16.94
CA PRO A 151 7.55 3.15 17.61
C PRO A 151 7.42 1.68 18.02
N ARG A 152 6.24 1.24 18.47
CA ARG A 152 5.99 -0.17 18.86
C ARG A 152 6.11 -1.12 17.67
N THR A 153 5.51 -0.80 16.51
CA THR A 153 5.63 -1.61 15.31
C THR A 153 7.05 -1.54 14.71
N ALA A 154 7.68 -0.36 14.76
CA ALA A 154 9.05 -0.16 14.29
C ALA A 154 10.09 -0.92 15.12
N SER A 155 9.97 -0.91 16.47
CA SER A 155 10.89 -1.63 17.36
C SER A 155 10.81 -3.14 17.14
N MET A 156 9.62 -3.66 16.84
CA MET A 156 9.39 -5.08 16.60
C MET A 156 9.99 -5.53 15.26
N SER A 157 9.88 -4.71 14.19
CA SER A 157 10.50 -5.05 12.91
C SER A 157 12.03 -5.12 12.98
N ARG A 158 12.66 -4.40 13.92
CA ARG A 158 14.11 -4.48 14.17
C ARG A 158 14.50 -5.69 15.01
N SER A 159 13.72 -6.03 16.05
CA SER A 159 13.99 -7.21 16.92
C SER A 159 13.78 -8.53 16.18
N ASP A 160 12.76 -8.62 15.33
CA ASP A 160 12.52 -9.82 14.51
C ASP A 160 13.63 -10.08 13.50
N ARG A 161 14.21 -9.03 12.89
CA ARG A 161 15.39 -9.19 12.02
C ARG A 161 16.59 -9.74 12.80
N ALA A 162 16.81 -9.27 14.04
CA ALA A 162 17.89 -9.75 14.89
C ALA A 162 17.68 -11.22 15.31
N GLN A 163 16.47 -11.61 15.70
CA GLN A 163 16.15 -12.98 16.09
C GLN A 163 16.20 -13.96 14.91
N ARG A 164 15.77 -13.57 13.70
CA ARG A 164 15.94 -14.40 12.50
C ARG A 164 17.40 -14.56 12.08
N ALA A 165 18.24 -13.55 12.30
CA ALA A 165 19.69 -13.66 12.06
C ALA A 165 20.37 -14.65 13.02
N LEU A 166 19.92 -14.72 14.27
CA LEU A 166 20.43 -15.64 15.30
C LEU A 166 19.98 -17.11 15.11
N ARG A 167 18.84 -17.35 14.47
CA ARG A 167 18.34 -18.73 14.18
C ARG A 167 18.94 -19.36 12.93
N ARG A 168 19.79 -18.65 12.18
CA ARG A 168 20.47 -19.13 10.97
C ARG A 168 21.97 -19.44 11.16
N ARG A 169 22.42 -19.51 12.44
CA ARG A 169 23.79 -19.95 12.79
C ARG A 169 23.77 -21.30 13.47
#